data_39250d9a9f295c43d6f6415cc023df02
#
_entry.id   39250d9a9f295c43d6f6415cc023df02
#
_cell.length_a   1.000
_cell.length_b   1.000
_cell.length_c   1.000
_cell.angle_alpha   90.00
_cell.angle_beta   90.00
_cell.angle_gamma   90.00
#
_symmetry.space_group_name_H-M   'P 1'
#
loop_
_entity.id
_entity.type
_entity.pdbx_description
1 polymer ?
#
loop_
_entity_poly.entity_id
_entity_poly.type
_entity_poly.pdbx_seq_one_letter_code
_entity_poly.pdbx_strand_id
1 'polypeptide(L)'
;IVINLKTIIYSSVYIQHDLQNCFQEQIRLQGQVRLLEHRVKQQQLKVVQLLEKKEIQYSDRGDENSVIDLGGKRQYSDCAEIYNDGHKQSGFYKMKPIQSPAEFLAFCDMSEGGGWTVFQRRSDGSQSFDRVWTDYEEGFGNFVLPNGEYWLGNKNLHYLTNQGNYTLRIDLTDFEGERRFAQYARFGVAGEEQSYEMSCGEYSGTAGDSLTGGFHPDVKWWADHRGMKFSTRDRDNDNYEGNCAEEEKAGWWFNRCHSANLNGLYYKGPYTAKTDNGIVWYTWHGWWYSLKSVVMKVRPADFQPNIV
;
A
#
# COMPACT_ATOMS: atom_id res chain seq x y z
N ILE A 1 65.52 20.60 -4.72
CA ILE A 1 64.31 21.41 -4.48
C ILE A 1 64.22 21.63 -2.97
N VAL A 2 64.69 22.80 -2.48
CA VAL A 2 64.57 23.16 -1.07
C VAL A 2 63.15 23.73 -0.86
N ILE A 3 62.21 22.92 -0.40
CA ILE A 3 60.91 23.41 0.02
C ILE A 3 61.13 24.21 1.30
N ASN A 4 60.82 25.51 1.26
CA ASN A 4 61.04 26.42 2.36
C ASN A 4 60.14 26.04 3.55
N LEU A 5 60.72 25.63 4.68
CA LEU A 5 60.02 25.25 5.90
C LEU A 5 58.95 26.28 6.35
N LYS A 6 59.18 27.57 6.09
CA LYS A 6 58.19 28.62 6.36
C LYS A 6 56.88 28.42 5.58
N THR A 7 56.93 27.99 4.32
CA THR A 7 55.76 27.78 3.48
C THR A 7 54.95 26.61 3.99
N ILE A 8 55.57 25.53 4.49
CA ILE A 8 54.90 24.37 5.07
C ILE A 8 54.19 24.75 6.38
N ILE A 9 54.84 25.54 7.23
CA ILE A 9 54.27 26.01 8.50
C ILE A 9 53.06 26.93 8.22
N TYR A 10 53.14 27.86 7.27
CA TYR A 10 52.01 28.71 6.91
C TYR A 10 50.82 27.91 6.37
N SER A 11 51.07 26.95 5.50
CA SER A 11 50.02 26.08 4.96
C SER A 11 49.37 25.23 6.09
N SER A 12 50.14 24.72 7.03
CA SER A 12 49.61 23.93 8.20
C SER A 12 48.74 24.77 9.10
N VAL A 13 49.13 26.02 9.38
CA VAL A 13 48.33 26.95 10.22
C VAL A 13 47.02 27.32 9.52
N TYR A 14 47.05 27.52 8.19
CA TYR A 14 45.85 27.84 7.40
C TYR A 14 44.86 26.67 7.38
N ILE A 15 45.34 25.44 7.16
CA ILE A 15 44.53 24.24 7.19
C ILE A 15 43.91 24.00 8.57
N GLN A 16 44.68 24.28 9.62
CA GLN A 16 44.17 24.12 11.00
C GLN A 16 43.07 25.14 11.32
N HIS A 17 43.17 26.36 10.87
CA HIS A 17 42.14 27.39 10.97
C HIS A 17 40.86 27.04 10.20
N ASP A 18 40.98 26.54 8.96
CA ASP A 18 39.84 26.14 8.15
C ASP A 18 39.12 24.91 8.73
N LEU A 19 39.87 23.94 9.26
CA LEU A 19 39.30 22.80 9.98
C LEU A 19 38.53 23.23 11.23
N GLN A 20 39.04 24.21 11.96
CA GLN A 20 38.38 24.73 13.16
C GLN A 20 37.08 25.47 12.81
N ASN A 21 37.08 26.25 11.72
CA ASN A 21 35.87 26.91 11.21
C ASN A 21 34.84 25.92 10.70
N CYS A 22 35.27 24.89 9.99
CA CYS A 22 34.38 23.80 9.52
C CYS A 22 33.73 23.05 10.69
N PHE A 23 34.50 22.78 11.74
CA PHE A 23 34.00 22.12 12.95
C PHE A 23 32.97 22.99 13.71
N GLN A 24 33.20 24.29 13.82
CA GLN A 24 32.24 25.21 14.44
C GLN A 24 30.96 25.33 13.63
N GLU A 25 31.05 25.34 12.30
CA GLU A 25 29.88 25.36 11.43
C GLU A 25 29.08 24.04 11.51
N GLN A 26 29.75 22.90 11.62
CA GLN A 26 29.11 21.61 11.84
C GLN A 26 28.31 21.57 13.15
N ILE A 27 28.86 22.09 14.25
CA ILE A 27 28.15 22.20 15.53
C ILE A 27 26.93 23.10 15.41
N ARG A 28 27.07 24.23 14.71
CA ARG A 28 25.96 25.17 14.47
C ARG A 28 24.83 24.52 13.68
N LEU A 29 25.14 23.77 12.61
CA LEU A 29 24.19 23.05 11.78
C LEU A 29 23.49 21.92 12.57
N GLN A 30 24.24 21.18 13.37
CA GLN A 30 23.64 20.15 14.26
C GLN A 30 22.65 20.76 15.26
N GLY A 31 22.95 21.93 15.80
CA GLY A 31 22.03 22.67 16.65
C GLY A 31 20.74 23.09 15.94
N GLN A 32 20.85 23.55 14.70
CA GLN A 32 19.70 23.91 13.86
C GLN A 32 18.84 22.69 13.52
N VAL A 33 19.45 21.55 13.19
CA VAL A 33 18.73 20.28 12.91
C VAL A 33 17.92 19.87 14.12
N ARG A 34 18.50 19.83 15.33
CA ARG A 34 17.78 19.50 16.57
C ARG A 34 16.60 20.43 16.85
N LEU A 35 16.76 21.74 16.57
CA LEU A 35 15.68 22.71 16.73
C LEU A 35 14.54 22.46 15.75
N LEU A 36 14.86 22.11 14.50
CA LEU A 36 13.87 21.76 13.46
C LEU A 36 13.14 20.47 13.81
N GLU A 37 13.84 19.44 14.25
CA GLU A 37 13.25 18.17 14.71
C GLU A 37 12.26 18.41 15.85
N HIS A 38 12.63 19.26 16.82
CA HIS A 38 11.74 19.62 17.92
C HIS A 38 10.47 20.36 17.44
N ARG A 39 10.60 21.29 16.47
CA ARG A 39 9.47 22.00 15.87
C ARG A 39 8.55 21.07 15.09
N VAL A 40 9.12 20.14 14.31
CA VAL A 40 8.35 19.13 13.58
C VAL A 40 7.55 18.26 14.54
N LYS A 41 8.18 17.80 15.64
CA LYS A 41 7.49 17.00 16.66
C LYS A 41 6.36 17.77 17.36
N GLN A 42 6.55 19.06 17.63
CA GLN A 42 5.48 19.92 18.18
C GLN A 42 4.34 20.13 17.19
N GLN A 43 4.64 20.30 15.90
CA GLN A 43 3.60 20.42 14.87
C GLN A 43 2.83 19.12 14.67
N GLN A 44 3.51 17.97 14.72
CA GLN A 44 2.86 16.66 14.66
C GLN A 44 1.88 16.47 15.84
N LEU A 45 2.28 16.85 17.06
CA LEU A 45 1.40 16.81 18.23
C LEU A 45 0.18 17.73 18.07
N LYS A 46 0.36 18.92 17.49
CA LYS A 46 -0.76 19.83 17.19
C LYS A 46 -1.71 19.26 16.15
N VAL A 47 -1.19 18.63 15.12
CA VAL A 47 -2.01 17.96 14.09
C VAL A 47 -2.82 16.82 14.72
N VAL A 48 -2.22 15.98 15.56
CA VAL A 48 -2.94 14.93 16.28
C VAL A 48 -4.06 15.52 17.15
N GLN A 49 -3.79 16.57 17.94
CA GLN A 49 -4.80 17.23 18.76
C GLN A 49 -5.91 17.89 17.94
N LEU A 50 -5.60 18.39 16.73
CA LEU A 50 -6.62 18.96 15.83
C LEU A 50 -7.45 17.86 15.18
N LEU A 51 -6.87 16.72 14.89
CA LEU A 51 -7.59 15.55 14.39
C LEU A 51 -8.53 14.99 15.46
N GLU A 52 -8.04 14.81 16.68
CA GLU A 52 -8.87 14.40 17.84
C GLU A 52 -10.03 15.39 18.09
N LYS A 53 -9.77 16.70 18.02
CA LYS A 53 -10.84 17.71 18.13
C LYS A 53 -11.81 17.69 16.96
N LYS A 54 -11.35 17.40 15.75
CA LYS A 54 -12.23 17.19 14.58
C LYS A 54 -13.08 15.93 14.75
N GLU A 55 -12.54 14.83 15.22
CA GLU A 55 -13.30 13.63 15.49
C GLU A 55 -14.41 13.87 16.52
N ILE A 56 -14.11 14.59 17.60
CA ILE A 56 -15.12 15.01 18.60
C ILE A 56 -16.17 15.93 17.97
N GLN A 57 -15.78 16.87 17.09
CA GLN A 57 -16.69 17.80 16.44
C GLN A 57 -17.51 17.16 15.31
N TYR A 58 -17.00 16.08 14.67
CA TYR A 58 -17.74 15.26 13.70
C TYR A 58 -18.74 14.34 14.41
N SER A 59 -18.39 13.80 15.58
CA SER A 59 -19.30 13.01 16.43
C SER A 59 -20.53 13.83 16.91
N ASP A 60 -20.36 15.16 17.08
CA ASP A 60 -21.43 16.03 17.58
C ASP A 60 -22.33 16.60 16.47
N ARG A 61 -21.95 16.45 15.19
CA ARG A 61 -22.70 16.97 14.02
C ARG A 61 -23.40 15.89 13.21
N GLY A 62 -23.77 14.76 13.76
CA GLY A 62 -24.74 13.84 13.13
C GLY A 62 -24.50 13.48 11.65
N ASP A 63 -23.28 13.66 11.12
CA ASP A 63 -22.89 13.25 9.78
C ASP A 63 -22.26 11.86 9.82
N GLU A 64 -23.12 10.89 9.52
CA GLU A 64 -22.88 9.55 9.00
C GLU A 64 -21.56 8.90 9.39
N ASN A 65 -21.61 8.06 10.41
CA ASN A 65 -20.64 6.98 10.63
C ASN A 65 -20.38 6.32 9.28
N SER A 66 -19.14 6.41 8.78
CA SER A 66 -18.75 5.74 7.55
C SER A 66 -18.82 4.20 7.67
N VAL A 67 -19.05 3.69 8.88
CA VAL A 67 -19.40 2.30 9.17
C VAL A 67 -20.91 2.18 9.14
N ILE A 68 -21.42 1.49 8.14
CA ILE A 68 -22.85 1.26 7.96
C ILE A 68 -23.26 0.10 8.87
N ASP A 69 -24.01 0.42 9.92
CA ASP A 69 -24.59 -0.58 10.81
C ASP A 69 -25.92 -1.08 10.21
N LEU A 70 -25.96 -2.34 9.85
CA LEU A 70 -27.14 -2.97 9.26
C LEU A 70 -28.18 -3.41 10.29
N GLY A 71 -27.96 -3.14 11.60
CA GLY A 71 -28.96 -3.27 12.68
C GLY A 71 -29.52 -4.67 12.91
N GLY A 72 -28.94 -5.71 12.33
CA GLY A 72 -29.49 -7.05 12.28
C GLY A 72 -28.59 -8.15 12.87
N LYS A 73 -29.19 -9.30 13.16
CA LYS A 73 -28.49 -10.53 13.58
C LYS A 73 -27.80 -11.26 12.40
N ARG A 74 -27.98 -10.78 11.16
CA ARG A 74 -27.42 -11.43 9.98
C ARG A 74 -25.94 -11.10 9.83
N GLN A 75 -25.11 -12.13 9.71
CA GLN A 75 -23.71 -12.00 9.36
C GLN A 75 -23.57 -12.18 7.85
N TYR A 76 -22.80 -11.30 7.22
CA TYR A 76 -22.51 -11.36 5.80
C TYR A 76 -21.08 -11.85 5.60
N SER A 77 -20.87 -12.67 4.62
CA SER A 77 -19.56 -13.24 4.29
C SER A 77 -18.69 -12.33 3.45
N ASP A 78 -19.30 -11.45 2.66
CA ASP A 78 -18.62 -10.46 1.79
C ASP A 78 -19.57 -9.34 1.33
N CYS A 79 -19.04 -8.40 0.55
CA CYS A 79 -19.81 -7.29 -0.01
C CYS A 79 -20.84 -7.72 -1.07
N ALA A 80 -20.63 -8.84 -1.73
CA ALA A 80 -21.58 -9.36 -2.72
C ALA A 80 -22.87 -9.83 -2.06
N GLU A 81 -22.77 -10.51 -0.92
CA GLU A 81 -23.91 -10.90 -0.12
C GLU A 81 -24.68 -9.68 0.42
N ILE A 82 -23.94 -8.66 0.92
CA ILE A 82 -24.53 -7.38 1.38
C ILE A 82 -25.29 -6.70 0.24
N TYR A 83 -24.67 -6.64 -0.95
CA TYR A 83 -25.30 -6.05 -2.13
C TYR A 83 -26.58 -6.78 -2.54
N ASN A 84 -26.57 -8.11 -2.54
CA ASN A 84 -27.72 -8.93 -2.91
C ASN A 84 -28.85 -8.88 -1.87
N ASP A 85 -28.54 -8.51 -0.62
CA ASP A 85 -29.53 -8.26 0.44
C ASP A 85 -30.15 -6.84 0.37
N GLY A 86 -29.83 -6.07 -0.69
CA GLY A 86 -30.44 -4.77 -0.99
C GLY A 86 -29.64 -3.55 -0.54
N HIS A 87 -28.50 -3.72 0.12
CA HIS A 87 -27.66 -2.60 0.57
C HIS A 87 -26.76 -2.11 -0.56
N LYS A 88 -27.13 -1.00 -1.19
CA LYS A 88 -26.51 -0.47 -2.41
C LYS A 88 -25.59 0.75 -2.17
N GLN A 89 -25.44 1.18 -0.93
CA GLN A 89 -24.56 2.31 -0.58
C GLN A 89 -23.11 1.81 -0.40
N SER A 90 -22.14 2.48 -1.02
CA SER A 90 -20.72 2.23 -0.78
C SER A 90 -20.31 2.74 0.61
N GLY A 91 -19.54 1.94 1.35
CA GLY A 91 -19.12 2.29 2.72
C GLY A 91 -18.45 1.13 3.41
N PHE A 92 -18.06 1.33 4.68
CA PHE A 92 -17.51 0.27 5.52
C PHE A 92 -18.63 -0.57 6.15
N TYR A 93 -18.52 -1.87 5.99
CA TYR A 93 -19.44 -2.86 6.56
C TYR A 93 -18.67 -3.88 7.38
N LYS A 94 -19.34 -4.38 8.45
CA LYS A 94 -18.87 -5.56 9.16
C LYS A 94 -19.20 -6.80 8.36
N MET A 95 -18.22 -7.67 8.22
CA MET A 95 -18.40 -8.96 7.56
C MET A 95 -17.64 -10.07 8.29
N LYS A 96 -18.09 -11.29 8.09
CA LYS A 96 -17.48 -12.50 8.65
C LYS A 96 -17.47 -13.60 7.61
N PRO A 97 -16.40 -13.79 6.85
CA PRO A 97 -16.25 -14.97 5.99
C PRO A 97 -16.43 -16.27 6.74
N ILE A 98 -16.85 -17.32 6.05
CA ILE A 98 -17.34 -18.58 6.64
C ILE A 98 -16.38 -19.17 7.69
N GLN A 99 -15.07 -19.13 7.43
CA GLN A 99 -14.04 -19.70 8.32
C GLN A 99 -13.34 -18.65 9.19
N SER A 100 -13.75 -17.39 9.10
CA SER A 100 -13.11 -16.33 9.91
C SER A 100 -13.46 -16.48 11.39
N PRO A 101 -12.47 -16.43 12.29
CA PRO A 101 -12.74 -16.52 13.73
C PRO A 101 -13.48 -15.29 14.27
N ALA A 102 -13.35 -14.13 13.61
CA ALA A 102 -13.93 -12.87 14.04
C ALA A 102 -14.50 -12.07 12.87
N GLU A 103 -15.34 -11.10 13.16
CA GLU A 103 -15.79 -10.09 12.21
C GLU A 103 -14.68 -9.06 11.97
N PHE A 104 -14.64 -8.51 10.78
CA PHE A 104 -13.79 -7.38 10.44
C PHE A 104 -14.52 -6.35 9.58
N LEU A 105 -13.97 -5.15 9.49
CA LEU A 105 -14.46 -4.08 8.61
C LEU A 105 -13.77 -4.15 7.26
N ALA A 106 -14.56 -4.03 6.18
CA ALA A 106 -14.03 -3.79 4.85
C ALA A 106 -14.92 -2.79 4.11
N PHE A 107 -14.33 -2.03 3.20
CA PHE A 107 -15.08 -1.12 2.34
C PHE A 107 -15.76 -1.91 1.23
N CYS A 108 -17.07 -1.78 1.14
CA CYS A 108 -17.84 -2.30 0.03
C CYS A 108 -18.00 -1.22 -1.04
N ASP A 109 -17.45 -1.48 -2.23
CA ASP A 109 -17.70 -0.66 -3.40
C ASP A 109 -18.94 -1.19 -4.11
N MET A 110 -20.03 -0.44 -3.98
CA MET A 110 -21.34 -0.79 -4.52
C MET A 110 -21.62 -0.14 -5.89
N SER A 111 -20.62 0.58 -6.43
CA SER A 111 -20.65 1.13 -7.80
C SER A 111 -20.33 0.06 -8.85
N GLU A 112 -20.52 0.39 -10.12
CA GLU A 112 -20.13 -0.46 -11.26
C GLU A 112 -20.56 -1.94 -11.14
N GLY A 113 -21.84 -2.16 -10.83
CA GLY A 113 -22.41 -3.49 -10.64
C GLY A 113 -22.32 -4.01 -9.20
N GLY A 114 -21.61 -3.30 -8.33
CA GLY A 114 -21.62 -3.51 -6.89
C GLY A 114 -20.98 -4.80 -6.38
N GLY A 115 -21.06 -4.99 -5.06
CA GLY A 115 -20.64 -6.22 -4.40
C GLY A 115 -19.13 -6.45 -4.30
N TRP A 116 -18.31 -5.43 -4.54
CA TRP A 116 -16.86 -5.53 -4.46
C TRP A 116 -16.36 -5.29 -3.04
N THR A 117 -15.59 -6.21 -2.51
CA THR A 117 -14.88 -6.05 -1.23
C THR A 117 -13.49 -5.50 -1.50
N VAL A 118 -13.24 -4.26 -1.07
CA VAL A 118 -11.93 -3.59 -1.23
C VAL A 118 -10.99 -4.07 -0.12
N PHE A 119 -9.79 -4.50 -0.47
CA PHE A 119 -8.79 -4.94 0.50
C PHE A 119 -7.52 -4.06 0.53
N GLN A 120 -7.33 -3.22 -0.50
CA GLN A 120 -6.24 -2.24 -0.53
C GLN A 120 -6.72 -0.94 -1.20
N ARG A 121 -6.30 0.18 -0.65
CA ARG A 121 -6.49 1.49 -1.29
C ARG A 121 -5.26 2.37 -1.10
N ARG A 122 -4.86 3.00 -2.21
CA ARG A 122 -3.87 4.09 -2.26
C ARG A 122 -4.53 5.30 -2.88
N SER A 123 -4.35 6.49 -2.27
CA SER A 123 -5.05 7.70 -2.71
C SER A 123 -4.26 9.00 -2.56
N ASP A 124 -3.47 9.14 -1.49
CA ASP A 124 -2.85 10.42 -1.12
C ASP A 124 -1.50 10.31 -0.42
N GLY A 125 -1.05 9.10 -0.09
CA GLY A 125 0.19 8.84 0.63
C GLY A 125 0.12 9.14 2.13
N SER A 126 -1.08 9.23 2.70
CA SER A 126 -1.29 9.49 4.13
C SER A 126 -0.86 8.32 5.03
N GLN A 127 -0.79 7.10 4.47
CA GLN A 127 -0.36 5.91 5.16
C GLN A 127 1.00 5.41 4.66
N SER A 128 1.87 5.02 5.58
CA SER A 128 3.07 4.28 5.22
C SER A 128 2.72 2.82 4.96
N PHE A 129 3.16 2.28 3.83
CA PHE A 129 3.10 0.87 3.50
C PHE A 129 4.46 0.15 3.67
N ASP A 130 5.51 0.86 4.08
CA ASP A 130 6.77 0.24 4.56
C ASP A 130 6.58 -0.31 5.98
N ARG A 131 5.92 -1.46 6.08
CA ARG A 131 5.45 -2.07 7.32
C ARG A 131 6.04 -3.46 7.52
N VAL A 132 6.00 -3.94 8.75
CA VAL A 132 6.44 -5.27 9.16
C VAL A 132 5.36 -6.33 8.90
N TRP A 133 5.74 -7.60 9.02
CA TRP A 133 4.87 -8.75 8.78
C TRP A 133 3.56 -8.69 9.55
N THR A 134 3.64 -8.45 10.85
CA THR A 134 2.45 -8.41 11.73
C THR A 134 1.47 -7.31 11.34
N ASP A 135 1.96 -6.15 10.87
CA ASP A 135 1.08 -5.09 10.36
C ASP A 135 0.33 -5.55 9.11
N TYR A 136 1.04 -6.18 8.17
CA TYR A 136 0.42 -6.72 6.95
C TYR A 136 -0.51 -7.90 7.23
N GLU A 137 -0.21 -8.71 8.22
CA GLU A 137 -1.05 -9.82 8.65
C GLU A 137 -2.40 -9.34 9.20
N GLU A 138 -2.38 -8.40 10.14
CA GLU A 138 -3.58 -7.92 10.84
C GLU A 138 -4.32 -6.81 10.08
N GLY A 139 -3.62 -6.07 9.22
CA GLY A 139 -4.14 -4.91 8.51
C GLY A 139 -3.81 -3.59 9.19
N PHE A 140 -3.81 -2.52 8.40
CA PHE A 140 -3.49 -1.16 8.86
C PHE A 140 -4.15 -0.10 7.97
N GLY A 141 -4.15 1.14 8.45
CA GLY A 141 -4.62 2.30 7.71
C GLY A 141 -5.92 2.87 8.25
N ASN A 142 -6.65 3.55 7.39
CA ASN A 142 -7.86 4.29 7.76
C ASN A 142 -9.13 3.56 7.31
N PHE A 143 -9.83 2.95 8.27
CA PHE A 143 -11.11 2.23 8.09
C PHE A 143 -12.34 3.11 8.38
N VAL A 144 -12.17 4.43 8.45
CA VAL A 144 -13.24 5.38 8.75
C VAL A 144 -13.58 6.23 7.53
N LEU A 145 -12.58 6.78 6.84
CA LEU A 145 -12.82 7.63 5.69
C LEU A 145 -13.06 6.82 4.42
N PRO A 146 -14.10 7.13 3.63
CA PRO A 146 -14.41 6.40 2.39
C PRO A 146 -13.26 6.33 1.38
N ASN A 147 -12.35 7.31 1.39
CA ASN A 147 -11.17 7.36 0.51
C ASN A 147 -9.86 7.13 1.27
N GLY A 148 -9.90 6.71 2.55
CA GLY A 148 -8.71 6.44 3.36
C GLY A 148 -7.86 5.33 2.78
N GLU A 149 -6.53 5.48 2.86
CA GLU A 149 -5.60 4.42 2.49
C GLU A 149 -5.60 3.32 3.54
N TYR A 150 -5.66 2.05 3.11
CA TYR A 150 -5.58 0.91 4.01
C TYR A 150 -5.16 -0.39 3.32
N TRP A 151 -4.70 -1.33 4.13
CA TRP A 151 -4.53 -2.75 3.82
C TRP A 151 -5.42 -3.56 4.76
N LEU A 152 -6.26 -4.44 4.22
CA LEU A 152 -7.27 -5.20 4.99
C LEU A 152 -6.68 -6.19 5.99
N GLY A 153 -5.46 -6.64 5.73
CA GLY A 153 -4.79 -7.73 6.44
C GLY A 153 -4.78 -9.02 5.63
N ASN A 154 -3.60 -9.65 5.54
CA ASN A 154 -3.43 -10.91 4.81
C ASN A 154 -4.30 -12.03 5.37
N LYS A 155 -4.47 -12.06 6.69
CA LYS A 155 -5.32 -13.00 7.40
C LYS A 155 -6.80 -12.87 7.01
N ASN A 156 -7.30 -11.63 6.97
CA ASN A 156 -8.67 -11.35 6.54
C ASN A 156 -8.87 -11.66 5.06
N LEU A 157 -7.87 -11.31 4.23
CA LEU A 157 -7.89 -11.60 2.79
C LEU A 157 -7.86 -13.11 2.51
N HIS A 158 -7.09 -13.87 3.30
CA HIS A 158 -7.10 -15.33 3.26
C HIS A 158 -8.51 -15.89 3.48
N TYR A 159 -9.15 -15.53 4.59
CA TYR A 159 -10.51 -16.02 4.87
C TYR A 159 -11.53 -15.60 3.81
N LEU A 160 -11.42 -14.36 3.31
CA LEU A 160 -12.31 -13.85 2.28
C LEU A 160 -12.19 -14.63 0.97
N THR A 161 -10.97 -14.91 0.51
CA THR A 161 -10.73 -15.50 -0.82
C THR A 161 -10.77 -17.03 -0.83
N ASN A 162 -10.77 -17.69 0.34
CA ASN A 162 -10.83 -19.17 0.42
C ASN A 162 -12.24 -19.71 0.71
N GLN A 163 -13.26 -18.87 0.85
CA GLN A 163 -14.64 -19.32 0.97
C GLN A 163 -15.33 -19.61 -0.38
N GLY A 164 -14.69 -19.31 -1.50
CA GLY A 164 -15.21 -19.54 -2.85
C GLY A 164 -14.23 -19.16 -3.94
N ASN A 165 -14.70 -19.08 -5.17
CA ASN A 165 -13.93 -18.63 -6.30
C ASN A 165 -14.09 -17.11 -6.46
N TYR A 166 -13.03 -16.34 -6.32
CA TYR A 166 -13.04 -14.88 -6.37
C TYR A 166 -12.31 -14.34 -7.59
N THR A 167 -12.82 -13.23 -8.14
CA THR A 167 -12.17 -12.40 -9.14
C THR A 167 -11.49 -11.22 -8.44
N LEU A 168 -10.22 -10.98 -8.74
CA LEU A 168 -9.51 -9.75 -8.38
C LEU A 168 -9.75 -8.70 -9.44
N ARG A 169 -10.06 -7.47 -9.04
CA ARG A 169 -10.02 -6.28 -9.89
C ARG A 169 -9.12 -5.22 -9.25
N ILE A 170 -8.27 -4.61 -10.06
CA ILE A 170 -7.36 -3.54 -9.70
C ILE A 170 -7.72 -2.34 -10.55
N ASP A 171 -8.25 -1.30 -9.95
CA ASP A 171 -8.50 -0.02 -10.61
C ASP A 171 -7.32 0.92 -10.36
N LEU A 172 -6.79 1.50 -11.43
CA LEU A 172 -5.59 2.32 -11.45
C LEU A 172 -5.91 3.70 -12.02
N THR A 173 -5.37 4.76 -11.41
CA THR A 173 -5.51 6.13 -11.93
C THR A 173 -4.15 6.81 -11.89
N ASP A 174 -3.77 7.51 -12.97
CA ASP A 174 -2.57 8.33 -13.03
C ASP A 174 -2.83 9.79 -12.60
N PHE A 175 -1.79 10.63 -12.64
CA PHE A 175 -1.91 12.04 -12.28
C PHE A 175 -2.50 12.91 -13.40
N GLU A 176 -2.57 12.40 -14.59
CA GLU A 176 -3.23 12.99 -15.75
C GLU A 176 -4.75 12.72 -15.73
N GLY A 177 -5.21 11.84 -14.85
CA GLY A 177 -6.62 11.47 -14.66
C GLY A 177 -7.09 10.34 -15.56
N GLU A 178 -6.17 9.69 -16.29
CA GLU A 178 -6.49 8.47 -17.04
C GLU A 178 -6.75 7.32 -16.08
N ARG A 179 -7.70 6.46 -16.43
CA ARG A 179 -8.10 5.30 -15.65
C ARG A 179 -7.93 4.03 -16.45
N ARG A 180 -7.30 3.04 -15.86
CA ARG A 180 -7.16 1.69 -16.39
C ARG A 180 -7.48 0.67 -15.32
N PHE A 181 -7.78 -0.55 -15.75
CA PHE A 181 -8.00 -1.66 -14.83
C PHE A 181 -7.28 -2.93 -15.29
N ALA A 182 -6.95 -3.76 -14.32
CA ALA A 182 -6.53 -5.14 -14.51
C ALA A 182 -7.48 -6.05 -13.72
N GLN A 183 -7.86 -7.18 -14.32
CA GLN A 183 -8.73 -8.16 -13.68
C GLN A 183 -8.14 -9.56 -13.83
N TYR A 184 -8.23 -10.36 -12.78
CA TYR A 184 -7.69 -11.71 -12.74
C TYR A 184 -8.74 -12.68 -12.20
N ALA A 185 -8.96 -13.76 -12.96
CA ALA A 185 -9.84 -14.83 -12.50
C ALA A 185 -9.18 -15.65 -11.37
N ARG A 186 -9.98 -16.35 -10.57
CA ARG A 186 -9.52 -17.32 -9.54
C ARG A 186 -8.43 -16.75 -8.61
N PHE A 187 -8.64 -15.56 -8.10
CA PHE A 187 -7.73 -14.96 -7.15
C PHE A 187 -7.91 -15.57 -5.76
N GLY A 188 -6.81 -15.90 -5.11
CA GLY A 188 -6.78 -16.42 -3.76
C GLY A 188 -5.47 -16.15 -3.05
N VAL A 189 -5.53 -16.10 -1.71
CA VAL A 189 -4.37 -15.94 -0.84
C VAL A 189 -4.38 -17.09 0.14
N ALA A 190 -3.30 -17.89 0.16
CA ALA A 190 -3.13 -19.03 1.07
C ALA A 190 -3.03 -18.57 2.54
N GLY A 191 -2.98 -19.49 3.48
CA GLY A 191 -2.82 -19.20 4.90
C GLY A 191 -1.39 -18.78 5.27
N GLU A 192 -1.22 -18.41 6.54
CA GLU A 192 0.11 -18.01 7.06
C GLU A 192 1.15 -19.12 6.92
N GLU A 193 0.74 -20.38 7.05
CA GLU A 193 1.60 -21.58 6.90
C GLU A 193 2.28 -21.63 5.52
N GLN A 194 1.63 -21.09 4.48
CA GLN A 194 2.16 -20.91 3.14
C GLN A 194 2.65 -19.48 2.91
N SER A 195 2.88 -18.70 3.98
CA SER A 195 3.31 -17.30 3.91
C SER A 195 2.42 -16.45 3.00
N TYR A 196 1.11 -16.65 3.08
CA TYR A 196 0.10 -15.93 2.30
C TYR A 196 0.38 -15.92 0.78
N GLU A 197 0.79 -17.06 0.25
CA GLU A 197 1.08 -17.25 -1.18
C GLU A 197 -0.11 -16.82 -2.04
N MET A 198 0.14 -16.04 -3.10
CA MET A 198 -0.89 -15.55 -4.00
C MET A 198 -1.10 -16.49 -5.18
N SER A 199 -2.37 -16.79 -5.47
CA SER A 199 -2.79 -17.44 -6.70
C SER A 199 -3.72 -16.54 -7.50
N CYS A 200 -3.59 -16.54 -8.83
CA CYS A 200 -4.56 -15.92 -9.74
C CYS A 200 -4.55 -16.60 -11.09
N GLY A 201 -5.66 -16.49 -11.80
CA GLY A 201 -5.85 -17.06 -13.15
C GLY A 201 -5.59 -16.05 -14.25
N GLU A 202 -6.43 -16.11 -15.29
CA GLU A 202 -6.26 -15.34 -16.52
C GLU A 202 -6.51 -13.86 -16.31
N TYR A 203 -5.69 -13.07 -17.02
CA TYR A 203 -5.78 -11.61 -17.07
C TYR A 203 -6.85 -11.17 -18.08
N SER A 204 -7.52 -10.07 -17.74
CA SER A 204 -8.27 -9.21 -18.67
C SER A 204 -8.18 -7.76 -18.21
N GLY A 205 -8.35 -6.80 -19.10
CA GLY A 205 -8.35 -5.38 -18.72
C GLY A 205 -7.63 -4.48 -19.71
N THR A 206 -7.45 -3.21 -19.32
CA THR A 206 -6.86 -2.14 -20.13
C THR A 206 -5.47 -1.69 -19.68
N ALA A 207 -5.03 -2.15 -18.48
CA ALA A 207 -3.77 -1.71 -17.88
C ALA A 207 -2.53 -2.50 -18.37
N GLY A 208 -2.74 -3.63 -19.06
CA GLY A 208 -1.68 -4.62 -19.29
C GLY A 208 -1.44 -5.52 -18.07
N ASP A 209 -0.79 -6.64 -18.29
CA ASP A 209 -0.60 -7.68 -17.27
C ASP A 209 0.72 -7.55 -16.54
N SER A 210 0.80 -6.66 -15.56
CA SER A 210 1.98 -6.52 -14.70
C SER A 210 1.98 -7.46 -13.50
N LEU A 211 0.87 -8.12 -13.16
CA LEU A 211 0.86 -9.03 -12.01
C LEU A 211 1.40 -10.42 -12.34
N THR A 212 1.19 -10.90 -13.56
CA THR A 212 1.63 -12.24 -13.97
C THR A 212 2.77 -12.24 -14.99
N GLY A 213 3.35 -11.07 -15.30
CA GLY A 213 4.41 -10.95 -16.30
C GLY A 213 3.98 -11.35 -17.71
N GLY A 214 2.67 -11.36 -18.00
CA GLY A 214 2.09 -11.82 -19.26
C GLY A 214 2.40 -10.96 -20.48
N PHE A 215 3.04 -9.81 -20.29
CA PHE A 215 3.40 -8.88 -21.34
C PHE A 215 4.62 -9.33 -22.19
N HIS A 216 5.48 -10.20 -21.67
CA HIS A 216 6.61 -10.76 -22.41
C HIS A 216 7.05 -12.12 -21.83
N PRO A 217 7.22 -13.17 -22.65
CA PRO A 217 7.58 -14.51 -22.15
C PRO A 217 8.92 -14.56 -21.42
N ASP A 218 9.91 -13.78 -21.86
CA ASP A 218 11.26 -13.81 -21.33
C ASP A 218 11.39 -13.11 -19.95
N VAL A 219 10.37 -12.40 -19.48
CA VAL A 219 10.39 -11.70 -18.19
C VAL A 219 9.64 -12.43 -17.09
N LYS A 220 8.84 -13.44 -17.43
CA LYS A 220 8.01 -14.18 -16.47
C LYS A 220 8.78 -14.73 -15.27
N TRP A 221 9.99 -15.19 -15.50
CA TRP A 221 10.80 -15.82 -14.45
C TRP A 221 11.16 -14.90 -13.28
N TRP A 222 11.09 -13.57 -13.48
CA TRP A 222 11.33 -12.57 -12.43
C TRP A 222 10.11 -11.69 -12.16
N ALA A 223 9.18 -11.52 -13.11
CA ALA A 223 8.07 -10.59 -13.06
C ALA A 223 6.73 -11.23 -12.65
N ASP A 224 6.61 -12.55 -12.75
CA ASP A 224 5.36 -13.25 -12.39
C ASP A 224 5.21 -13.33 -10.87
N HIS A 225 4.18 -12.69 -10.35
CA HIS A 225 3.86 -12.71 -8.92
C HIS A 225 2.98 -13.90 -8.50
N ARG A 226 2.51 -14.73 -9.46
CA ARG A 226 1.72 -15.94 -9.13
C ARG A 226 2.58 -16.97 -8.43
N GLY A 227 2.04 -17.57 -7.38
CA GLY A 227 2.74 -18.54 -6.56
C GLY A 227 3.84 -17.93 -5.70
N MET A 228 3.93 -16.58 -5.67
CA MET A 228 4.87 -15.92 -4.78
C MET A 228 4.29 -15.78 -3.39
N LYS A 229 5.14 -16.03 -2.40
CA LYS A 229 4.85 -15.80 -0.99
C LYS A 229 4.89 -14.31 -0.69
N PHE A 230 4.13 -13.88 0.31
CA PHE A 230 4.18 -12.49 0.76
C PHE A 230 5.52 -12.24 1.47
N SER A 231 6.15 -11.12 1.17
CA SER A 231 7.41 -10.69 1.80
C SER A 231 7.26 -9.31 2.41
N THR A 232 7.89 -9.11 3.55
CA THR A 232 8.07 -7.83 4.23
C THR A 232 9.54 -7.64 4.58
N ARG A 233 9.95 -6.43 4.92
CA ARG A 233 11.36 -6.12 5.25
C ARG A 233 11.94 -6.98 6.38
N ASP A 234 11.09 -7.49 7.29
CA ASP A 234 11.45 -8.34 8.44
C ASP A 234 11.16 -9.83 8.21
N ARG A 235 10.50 -10.20 7.10
CA ARG A 235 10.24 -11.59 6.72
C ARG A 235 10.35 -11.72 5.20
N ASP A 236 11.52 -12.14 4.77
CA ASP A 236 11.88 -12.34 3.37
C ASP A 236 11.47 -13.75 2.91
N ASN A 237 10.60 -13.79 1.91
CA ASN A 237 10.13 -15.03 1.27
C ASN A 237 10.23 -14.93 -0.27
N ASP A 238 10.91 -13.91 -0.81
CA ASP A 238 11.05 -13.69 -2.25
C ASP A 238 12.13 -14.62 -2.89
N ASN A 239 12.34 -14.50 -4.19
CA ASN A 239 13.30 -15.31 -4.93
C ASN A 239 14.59 -14.54 -5.29
N TYR A 240 14.73 -13.32 -4.79
CA TYR A 240 15.91 -12.48 -5.00
C TYR A 240 16.97 -12.77 -3.94
N GLU A 241 18.25 -12.54 -4.24
CA GLU A 241 19.37 -12.78 -3.32
C GLU A 241 19.50 -11.71 -2.22
N GLY A 242 18.86 -10.54 -2.44
CA GLY A 242 18.68 -9.48 -1.45
C GLY A 242 17.31 -9.61 -0.78
N ASN A 243 16.72 -8.49 -0.40
CA ASN A 243 15.36 -8.43 0.16
C ASN A 243 14.56 -7.37 -0.61
N CYS A 244 13.69 -7.83 -1.52
CA CYS A 244 12.87 -6.95 -2.33
C CYS A 244 12.00 -6.02 -1.47
N ALA A 245 11.41 -6.53 -0.39
CA ALA A 245 10.54 -5.72 0.46
C ALA A 245 11.30 -4.59 1.18
N GLU A 246 12.58 -4.81 1.52
CA GLU A 246 13.44 -3.77 2.09
C GLU A 246 13.85 -2.73 1.04
N GLU A 247 14.19 -3.17 -0.18
CA GLU A 247 14.60 -2.26 -1.27
C GLU A 247 13.42 -1.45 -1.79
N GLU A 248 12.26 -2.08 -1.98
CA GLU A 248 11.04 -1.49 -2.55
C GLU A 248 10.13 -0.80 -1.52
N LYS A 249 10.50 -0.82 -0.23
CA LYS A 249 9.78 -0.14 0.86
C LYS A 249 8.30 -0.53 0.96
N ALA A 250 8.01 -1.81 0.76
CA ALA A 250 6.65 -2.34 0.71
C ALA A 250 6.58 -3.80 1.15
N GLY A 251 5.44 -4.23 1.68
CA GLY A 251 5.09 -5.65 1.72
C GLY A 251 4.34 -6.02 0.43
N TRP A 252 4.75 -7.10 -0.23
CA TRP A 252 4.15 -7.56 -1.50
C TRP A 252 4.47 -9.02 -1.78
N TRP A 253 3.87 -9.58 -2.80
CA TRP A 253 4.19 -10.91 -3.35
C TRP A 253 5.38 -10.81 -4.33
N PHE A 254 6.54 -10.44 -3.81
CA PHE A 254 7.74 -10.23 -4.62
C PHE A 254 8.28 -11.54 -5.21
N ASN A 255 8.81 -11.45 -6.43
CA ASN A 255 9.59 -12.51 -7.09
C ASN A 255 11.09 -12.11 -7.11
N ARG A 256 11.58 -11.43 -8.19
CA ARG A 256 12.97 -10.94 -8.31
C ARG A 256 13.07 -9.51 -8.93
N CYS A 257 12.48 -8.46 -8.54
CA CYS A 257 11.54 -8.23 -7.47
C CYS A 257 10.11 -8.14 -8.00
N HIS A 258 9.80 -7.23 -8.99
CA HIS A 258 8.44 -6.96 -9.40
C HIS A 258 8.28 -6.37 -10.81
N SER A 259 7.11 -6.50 -11.40
CA SER A 259 6.56 -5.64 -12.45
C SER A 259 5.30 -4.89 -11.98
N ALA A 260 4.84 -5.17 -10.75
CA ALA A 260 3.81 -4.43 -10.05
C ALA A 260 4.24 -4.25 -8.57
N ASN A 261 4.23 -3.02 -8.05
CA ASN A 261 4.48 -2.69 -6.65
C ASN A 261 3.42 -1.70 -6.17
N LEU A 262 2.20 -2.17 -5.93
CA LEU A 262 1.06 -1.31 -5.59
C LEU A 262 1.06 -0.84 -4.13
N ASN A 263 1.92 -1.42 -3.30
CA ASN A 263 2.17 -1.00 -1.92
C ASN A 263 3.40 -0.09 -1.78
N GLY A 264 4.06 0.28 -2.87
CA GLY A 264 5.24 1.14 -2.88
C GLY A 264 5.02 2.55 -2.31
N LEU A 265 6.09 3.33 -2.29
CA LEU A 265 6.07 4.71 -1.81
C LEU A 265 5.22 5.60 -2.72
N TYR A 266 4.46 6.50 -2.08
CA TYR A 266 3.60 7.42 -2.79
C TYR A 266 4.40 8.62 -3.32
N TYR A 267 4.75 8.58 -4.60
CA TYR A 267 5.27 9.73 -5.35
C TYR A 267 4.15 10.38 -6.16
N LYS A 268 4.40 11.54 -6.72
CA LYS A 268 3.40 12.28 -7.52
C LYS A 268 3.73 12.22 -9.00
N GLY A 269 3.49 11.08 -9.64
CA GLY A 269 3.81 10.86 -11.05
C GLY A 269 5.26 10.42 -11.27
N PRO A 270 5.98 10.96 -12.27
CA PRO A 270 7.38 10.62 -12.53
C PRO A 270 8.26 10.89 -11.32
N TYR A 271 9.17 9.97 -11.00
CA TYR A 271 10.07 10.11 -9.87
C TYR A 271 11.48 9.59 -10.19
N THR A 272 12.43 9.98 -9.34
CA THR A 272 13.80 9.47 -9.35
C THR A 272 14.14 9.00 -7.94
N ALA A 273 14.55 7.75 -7.81
CA ALA A 273 14.94 7.14 -6.55
C ALA A 273 16.11 6.17 -6.77
N LYS A 274 16.62 5.56 -5.71
CA LYS A 274 17.67 4.55 -5.81
C LYS A 274 17.16 3.23 -6.42
N THR A 275 15.91 2.88 -6.11
CA THR A 275 15.20 1.72 -6.65
C THR A 275 13.84 2.15 -7.18
N ASP A 276 13.15 1.32 -7.93
CA ASP A 276 11.83 1.54 -8.53
C ASP A 276 10.67 1.36 -7.53
N ASN A 277 10.87 1.87 -6.31
CA ASN A 277 10.06 1.66 -5.12
C ASN A 277 8.75 2.48 -5.05
N GLY A 278 8.31 3.08 -6.14
CA GLY A 278 7.02 3.78 -6.22
C GLY A 278 5.81 2.85 -6.33
N ILE A 279 4.62 3.44 -6.49
CA ILE A 279 3.41 2.69 -6.80
C ILE A 279 3.42 2.35 -8.29
N VAL A 280 4.00 1.23 -8.64
CA VAL A 280 4.37 0.85 -10.02
C VAL A 280 3.37 -0.12 -10.61
N TRP A 281 2.99 0.15 -11.88
CA TRP A 281 2.36 -0.79 -12.80
C TRP A 281 3.09 -0.71 -14.13
N TYR A 282 4.07 -1.61 -14.35
CA TYR A 282 5.06 -1.52 -15.42
C TYR A 282 4.47 -1.41 -16.82
N THR A 283 3.46 -2.21 -17.13
CA THR A 283 2.84 -2.26 -18.47
C THR A 283 2.09 -0.99 -18.86
N TRP A 284 1.91 -0.05 -17.93
CA TRP A 284 1.26 1.24 -18.23
C TRP A 284 2.27 2.39 -18.30
N HIS A 285 3.05 2.60 -17.23
CA HIS A 285 3.96 3.76 -17.12
C HIS A 285 5.43 3.39 -16.87
N GLY A 286 5.79 2.11 -16.92
CA GLY A 286 7.14 1.65 -16.59
C GLY A 286 7.42 1.71 -15.08
N TRP A 287 8.71 1.66 -14.69
CA TRP A 287 9.11 1.61 -13.30
C TRP A 287 9.22 2.98 -12.62
N TRP A 288 9.38 4.06 -13.38
CA TRP A 288 9.71 5.39 -12.87
C TRP A 288 8.54 6.37 -12.86
N TYR A 289 7.34 5.84 -12.75
CA TYR A 289 6.11 6.59 -12.57
C TYR A 289 5.29 5.97 -11.44
N SER A 290 5.01 6.75 -10.39
CA SER A 290 4.15 6.34 -9.28
C SER A 290 2.71 6.77 -9.54
N LEU A 291 1.79 5.82 -9.49
CA LEU A 291 0.37 6.06 -9.73
C LEU A 291 -0.26 6.96 -8.67
N LYS A 292 -1.32 7.67 -9.05
CA LYS A 292 -2.08 8.58 -8.18
C LYS A 292 -3.01 7.82 -7.24
N SER A 293 -3.72 6.81 -7.76
CA SER A 293 -4.57 5.99 -6.93
C SER A 293 -4.64 4.55 -7.40
N VAL A 294 -4.83 3.67 -6.44
CA VAL A 294 -5.02 2.23 -6.64
C VAL A 294 -6.16 1.77 -5.75
N VAL A 295 -7.03 0.93 -6.29
CA VAL A 295 -8.02 0.18 -5.51
C VAL A 295 -7.94 -1.28 -5.92
N MET A 296 -7.59 -2.15 -4.96
CA MET A 296 -7.63 -3.61 -5.16
C MET A 296 -8.86 -4.17 -4.46
N LYS A 297 -9.69 -4.88 -5.22
CA LYS A 297 -10.97 -5.37 -4.73
C LYS A 297 -11.29 -6.76 -5.29
N VAL A 298 -12.02 -7.55 -4.52
CA VAL A 298 -12.43 -8.90 -4.88
C VAL A 298 -13.94 -9.06 -4.85
N ARG A 299 -14.44 -9.99 -5.67
CA ARG A 299 -15.86 -10.35 -5.73
C ARG A 299 -15.99 -11.81 -6.15
N PRO A 300 -16.99 -12.57 -5.66
CA PRO A 300 -17.26 -13.91 -6.17
C PRO A 300 -17.36 -13.92 -7.70
N ALA A 301 -16.71 -14.90 -8.35
CA ALA A 301 -16.64 -14.98 -9.80
C ALA A 301 -18.01 -15.24 -10.46
N ASP A 302 -18.91 -15.86 -9.74
CA ASP A 302 -20.28 -16.17 -10.13
C ASP A 302 -21.31 -15.12 -9.67
N PHE A 303 -20.82 -13.98 -9.14
CA PHE A 303 -21.71 -12.93 -8.67
C PHE A 303 -22.67 -12.45 -9.74
N GLN A 304 -23.95 -12.55 -9.41
CA GLN A 304 -25.06 -12.01 -10.19
C GLN A 304 -25.80 -11.00 -9.31
N PRO A 305 -25.90 -9.73 -9.72
CA PRO A 305 -26.70 -8.78 -8.96
C PRO A 305 -28.15 -9.18 -9.01
N ASN A 306 -28.81 -9.25 -7.85
CA ASN A 306 -30.27 -9.43 -7.81
C ASN A 306 -30.92 -8.26 -8.57
N ILE A 307 -31.60 -8.56 -9.66
CA ILE A 307 -32.43 -7.61 -10.38
C ILE A 307 -33.75 -7.54 -9.59
N VAL A 308 -33.90 -6.48 -8.83
CA VAL A 308 -35.18 -6.17 -8.15
C VAL A 308 -36.01 -5.27 -9.05
#